data_ca811dc960dfb96fc81ec646ce5edc96
#
_entry.id   ca811dc960dfb96fc81ec646ce5edc96
#
_cell.length_a   1.000
_cell.length_b   1.000
_cell.length_c   1.000
_cell.angle_alpha   90.00
_cell.angle_beta   90.00
_cell.angle_gamma   90.00
#
_symmetry.space_group_name_H-M   'P 1'
#
loop_
_entity.id
_entity.type
_entity.pdbx_description
1 polymer ?
#
loop_
_entity_poly.entity_id
_entity_poly.type
_entity_poly.pdbx_seq_one_letter_code
_entity_poly.pdbx_strand_id
1 'polypeptide(L)'
;RGIPRSRRARAALLGAARTVFSRNILTVFRVVLVDGLFQWRILKEDRLRWVMHFSIFAGFTLLLLLHALDDLITANLFESYYSTVNPWFFLRDLAGVLVLAGLALAVLRRTVWKVPRLRTRAPDVIALVFLALIVVSGFLLEGAKMGSQDAYLRMVEEWADPDALEEVRALESYWIQELGLYPTHLSPPFSEDRLA
;
A
#
# COMPACT_ATOMS: atom_id res chain seq x y z
N ARG A 1 -39.94 10.15 28.48
CA ARG A 1 -40.30 10.24 27.04
C ARG A 1 -39.06 10.68 26.28
N GLY A 2 -38.47 9.79 25.49
CA GLY A 2 -37.22 10.05 24.76
C GLY A 2 -37.43 11.03 23.59
N ILE A 3 -36.46 11.91 23.36
CA ILE A 3 -36.47 12.84 22.24
C ILE A 3 -36.55 12.05 20.92
N PRO A 4 -37.50 12.35 20.02
CA PRO A 4 -37.65 11.63 18.74
C PRO A 4 -36.37 11.68 17.89
N ARG A 5 -36.09 10.59 17.20
CA ARG A 5 -34.84 10.43 16.38
C ARG A 5 -34.63 11.56 15.36
N SER A 6 -35.73 12.07 14.78
CA SER A 6 -35.68 13.19 13.84
C SER A 6 -35.17 14.50 14.46
N ARG A 7 -35.57 14.81 15.69
CA ARG A 7 -35.08 15.99 16.43
C ARG A 7 -33.60 15.85 16.79
N ARG A 8 -33.16 14.64 17.16
CA ARG A 8 -31.74 14.38 17.44
C ARG A 8 -30.89 14.53 16.17
N ALA A 9 -31.33 13.98 15.03
CA ALA A 9 -30.65 14.13 13.75
C ALA A 9 -30.55 15.59 13.30
N ARG A 10 -31.66 16.35 13.41
CA ARG A 10 -31.66 17.78 13.07
C ARG A 10 -30.76 18.61 13.98
N ALA A 11 -30.76 18.34 15.28
CA ALA A 11 -29.85 19.01 16.22
C ALA A 11 -28.39 18.69 15.96
N ALA A 12 -28.07 17.44 15.60
CA ALA A 12 -26.72 17.00 15.20
C ALA A 12 -26.25 17.70 13.92
N LEU A 13 -27.10 17.77 12.88
CA LEU A 13 -26.81 18.46 11.63
C LEU A 13 -26.60 19.96 11.84
N LEU A 14 -27.45 20.61 12.61
CA LEU A 14 -27.31 22.05 12.95
C LEU A 14 -26.04 22.30 13.78
N GLY A 15 -25.72 21.41 14.72
CA GLY A 15 -24.48 21.46 15.50
C GLY A 15 -23.25 21.31 14.63
N ALA A 16 -23.25 20.34 13.73
CA ALA A 16 -22.17 20.12 12.76
C ALA A 16 -21.97 21.34 11.82
N ALA A 17 -23.08 21.86 11.25
CA ALA A 17 -23.04 23.05 10.42
C ALA A 17 -22.47 24.27 11.18
N ARG A 18 -22.94 24.52 12.40
CA ARG A 18 -22.40 25.62 13.24
C ARG A 18 -20.90 25.44 13.53
N THR A 19 -20.45 24.22 13.73
CA THR A 19 -19.01 23.93 13.99
C THR A 19 -18.17 24.21 12.77
N VAL A 20 -18.62 23.77 11.58
CA VAL A 20 -17.93 23.96 10.31
C VAL A 20 -17.82 25.45 9.94
N PHE A 21 -18.88 26.22 10.16
CA PHE A 21 -18.91 27.67 9.84
C PHE A 21 -18.48 28.59 11.00
N SER A 22 -17.80 28.06 12.01
CA SER A 22 -17.30 28.82 13.14
C SER A 22 -15.78 28.71 13.28
N ARG A 23 -15.19 29.57 14.15
CA ARG A 23 -13.76 29.44 14.51
C ARG A 23 -13.39 28.06 15.10
N ASN A 24 -14.38 27.29 15.51
CA ASN A 24 -14.19 25.92 16.03
C ASN A 24 -13.72 24.95 14.96
N ILE A 25 -13.84 25.29 13.66
CA ILE A 25 -13.31 24.48 12.55
C ILE A 25 -11.81 24.25 12.70
N LEU A 26 -11.05 25.25 13.14
CA LEU A 26 -9.61 25.11 13.38
C LEU A 26 -9.33 24.09 14.50
N THR A 27 -10.14 24.08 15.53
CA THR A 27 -10.05 23.10 16.62
C THR A 27 -10.37 21.70 16.12
N VAL A 28 -11.40 21.54 15.30
CA VAL A 28 -11.75 20.26 14.68
C VAL A 28 -10.63 19.78 13.78
N PHE A 29 -10.10 20.66 12.92
CA PHE A 29 -8.99 20.36 12.04
C PHE A 29 -7.73 19.92 12.84
N ARG A 30 -7.40 20.66 13.89
CA ARG A 30 -6.30 20.29 14.80
C ARG A 30 -6.53 18.92 15.46
N VAL A 31 -7.73 18.64 15.94
CA VAL A 31 -8.05 17.35 16.59
C VAL A 31 -7.98 16.20 15.56
N VAL A 32 -8.51 16.41 14.35
CA VAL A 32 -8.44 15.40 13.28
C VAL A 32 -7.00 15.14 12.89
N LEU A 33 -6.18 16.17 12.73
CA LEU A 33 -4.76 15.99 12.41
C LEU A 33 -3.97 15.38 13.57
N VAL A 34 -4.02 15.97 14.74
CA VAL A 34 -3.14 15.60 15.85
C VAL A 34 -3.60 14.31 16.52
N ASP A 35 -4.89 14.19 16.85
CA ASP A 35 -5.40 13.04 17.58
C ASP A 35 -5.90 11.93 16.64
N GLY A 36 -6.39 12.27 15.43
CA GLY A 36 -6.85 11.30 14.44
C GLY A 36 -5.70 10.77 13.58
N LEU A 37 -5.02 11.66 12.85
CA LEU A 37 -3.99 11.25 11.89
C LEU A 37 -2.69 10.83 12.61
N PHE A 38 -2.14 11.69 13.47
CA PHE A 38 -0.90 11.40 14.20
C PHE A 38 -1.10 10.57 15.47
N GLN A 39 -2.35 10.35 15.89
CA GLN A 39 -2.69 9.53 17.07
C GLN A 39 -1.88 9.92 18.32
N TRP A 40 -1.73 11.24 18.54
CA TRP A 40 -0.85 11.81 19.57
C TRP A 40 -1.16 11.32 21.00
N ARG A 41 -2.42 11.02 21.29
CA ARG A 41 -2.82 10.46 22.58
C ARG A 41 -2.22 9.09 22.83
N ILE A 42 -2.22 8.23 21.78
CA ILE A 42 -1.64 6.88 21.86
C ILE A 42 -0.13 6.98 22.07
N LEU A 43 0.53 7.92 21.36
CA LEU A 43 1.98 8.16 21.52
C LEU A 43 2.38 8.52 22.95
N LYS A 44 1.56 9.34 23.64
CA LYS A 44 1.79 9.73 25.02
C LYS A 44 1.61 8.59 26.03
N GLU A 45 0.68 7.66 25.73
CA GLU A 45 0.38 6.55 26.63
C GLU A 45 1.37 5.40 26.48
N ASP A 46 1.68 4.99 25.25
CA ASP A 46 2.52 3.83 24.93
C ASP A 46 3.12 3.99 23.53
N ARG A 47 4.41 4.31 23.49
CA ARG A 47 5.15 4.54 22.24
C ARG A 47 5.14 3.33 21.31
N LEU A 48 5.30 2.12 21.86
CA LEU A 48 5.30 0.90 21.07
C LEU A 48 3.91 0.61 20.47
N ARG A 49 2.87 0.84 21.25
CA ARG A 49 1.48 0.77 20.77
C ARG A 49 1.23 1.79 19.67
N TRP A 50 1.77 2.99 19.82
CA TRP A 50 1.67 4.02 18.80
C TRP A 50 2.38 3.61 17.52
N VAL A 51 3.65 3.16 17.58
CA VAL A 51 4.40 2.69 16.40
C VAL A 51 3.61 1.62 15.66
N MET A 52 3.13 0.59 16.36
CA MET A 52 2.33 -0.48 15.78
C MET A 52 1.06 0.05 15.07
N HIS A 53 0.26 0.85 15.78
CA HIS A 53 -0.98 1.40 15.23
C HIS A 53 -0.74 2.37 14.09
N PHE A 54 0.24 3.26 14.26
CA PHE A 54 0.57 4.26 13.26
C PHE A 54 1.12 3.62 11.98
N SER A 55 1.98 2.61 12.10
CA SER A 55 2.49 1.86 10.94
C SER A 55 1.38 1.20 10.14
N ILE A 56 0.43 0.51 10.80
CA ILE A 56 -0.70 -0.10 10.12
C ILE A 56 -1.59 0.99 9.49
N PHE A 57 -1.94 2.01 10.26
CA PHE A 57 -2.84 3.06 9.81
C PHE A 57 -2.26 3.89 8.67
N ALA A 58 -1.03 4.40 8.83
CA ALA A 58 -0.37 5.22 7.84
C ALA A 58 -0.05 4.42 6.58
N GLY A 59 0.50 3.21 6.73
CA GLY A 59 0.80 2.34 5.60
C GLY A 59 -0.45 1.97 4.82
N PHE A 60 -1.53 1.56 5.49
CA PHE A 60 -2.80 1.21 4.82
C PHE A 60 -3.45 2.43 4.15
N THR A 61 -3.47 3.58 4.83
CA THR A 61 -4.01 4.82 4.26
C THR A 61 -3.22 5.26 3.04
N LEU A 62 -1.88 5.15 3.09
CA LEU A 62 -1.03 5.48 1.96
C LEU A 62 -1.23 4.51 0.79
N LEU A 63 -1.31 3.19 1.06
CA LEU A 63 -1.67 2.20 0.04
C LEU A 63 -3.00 2.53 -0.64
N LEU A 64 -4.03 2.83 0.16
CA LEU A 64 -5.35 3.18 -0.36
C LEU A 64 -5.30 4.45 -1.23
N LEU A 65 -4.60 5.48 -0.77
CA LEU A 65 -4.45 6.73 -1.51
C LEU A 65 -3.68 6.54 -2.81
N LEU A 66 -2.54 5.84 -2.76
CA LEU A 66 -1.73 5.57 -3.95
C LEU A 66 -2.49 4.74 -4.99
N HIS A 67 -3.32 3.79 -4.52
CA HIS A 67 -4.14 2.97 -5.42
C HIS A 67 -5.34 3.74 -5.99
N ALA A 68 -6.03 4.52 -5.15
CA ALA A 68 -7.18 5.31 -5.59
C ALA A 68 -6.81 6.51 -6.48
N LEU A 69 -5.57 7.02 -6.35
CA LEU A 69 -5.08 8.15 -7.12
C LEU A 69 -4.22 7.73 -8.32
N ASP A 70 -4.06 6.44 -8.55
CA ASP A 70 -3.24 5.90 -9.63
C ASP A 70 -3.67 6.46 -10.99
N ASP A 71 -4.94 6.30 -11.36
CA ASP A 71 -5.48 6.82 -12.61
C ASP A 71 -5.50 8.36 -12.70
N LEU A 72 -5.65 9.04 -11.55
CA LEU A 72 -5.79 10.51 -11.52
C LEU A 72 -4.46 11.23 -11.54
N ILE A 73 -3.45 10.69 -10.88
CA ILE A 73 -2.15 11.35 -10.69
C ILE A 73 -1.09 10.69 -11.54
N THR A 74 -0.96 9.37 -11.44
CA THR A 74 0.17 8.66 -12.02
C THR A 74 0.06 8.59 -13.54
N ALA A 75 -1.09 8.21 -14.06
CA ALA A 75 -1.34 8.14 -15.50
C ALA A 75 -1.28 9.52 -16.20
N ASN A 76 -1.56 10.62 -15.46
CA ASN A 76 -1.53 11.96 -16.02
C ASN A 76 -0.19 12.69 -15.85
N LEU A 77 0.62 12.31 -14.85
CA LEU A 77 1.91 12.96 -14.57
C LEU A 77 3.08 12.29 -15.28
N PHE A 78 2.95 11.03 -15.63
CA PHE A 78 4.00 10.26 -16.27
C PHE A 78 3.50 9.76 -17.63
N GLU A 79 3.97 10.36 -18.72
CA GLU A 79 3.62 9.98 -20.10
C GLU A 79 4.02 8.53 -20.41
N SER A 80 5.08 8.04 -19.78
CA SER A 80 5.56 6.66 -19.86
C SER A 80 5.36 5.94 -18.52
N TYR A 81 4.12 5.53 -18.25
CA TYR A 81 3.76 4.85 -17.02
C TYR A 81 3.98 3.34 -17.10
N TYR A 82 5.14 2.90 -16.63
CA TYR A 82 5.41 1.46 -16.43
C TYR A 82 5.32 1.10 -14.98
N SER A 83 4.55 0.06 -14.74
CA SER A 83 4.26 -0.40 -13.40
C SER A 83 5.48 -0.88 -12.61
N THR A 84 6.58 -1.19 -13.29
CA THR A 84 7.79 -1.77 -12.68
C THR A 84 8.87 -0.76 -12.31
N VAL A 85 8.92 0.43 -12.93
CA VAL A 85 10.04 1.39 -12.79
C VAL A 85 9.61 2.71 -12.13
N ASN A 86 8.34 2.87 -11.79
CA ASN A 86 7.81 4.12 -11.28
C ASN A 86 8.09 4.29 -9.78
N PRO A 87 8.61 5.43 -9.31
CA PRO A 87 8.85 5.70 -7.90
C PRO A 87 7.61 5.60 -7.00
N TRP A 88 6.41 5.74 -7.57
CA TRP A 88 5.16 5.54 -6.85
C TRP A 88 4.92 4.10 -6.46
N PHE A 89 5.38 3.14 -7.27
CA PHE A 89 5.30 1.72 -6.91
C PHE A 89 6.25 1.38 -5.78
N PHE A 90 7.47 1.91 -5.79
CA PHE A 90 8.37 1.79 -4.65
C PHE A 90 7.73 2.35 -3.37
N LEU A 91 7.04 3.49 -3.44
CA LEU A 91 6.35 4.06 -2.30
C LEU A 91 5.18 3.18 -1.85
N ARG A 92 4.48 2.53 -2.79
CA ARG A 92 3.41 1.56 -2.50
C ARG A 92 3.97 0.32 -1.79
N ASP A 93 5.07 -0.22 -2.26
CA ASP A 93 5.74 -1.35 -1.62
C ASP A 93 6.23 -1.00 -0.22
N LEU A 94 6.85 0.15 -0.07
CA LEU A 94 7.28 0.66 1.23
C LEU A 94 6.09 0.79 2.21
N ALA A 95 4.95 1.29 1.73
CA ALA A 95 3.73 1.37 2.53
C ALA A 95 3.20 -0.03 2.90
N GLY A 96 3.27 -1.00 1.99
CA GLY A 96 2.93 -2.40 2.26
C GLY A 96 3.84 -3.03 3.31
N VAL A 97 5.15 -2.83 3.20
CA VAL A 97 6.14 -3.27 4.21
C VAL A 97 5.85 -2.62 5.57
N LEU A 98 5.48 -1.34 5.59
CA LEU A 98 5.13 -0.64 6.83
C LEU A 98 3.90 -1.27 7.51
N VAL A 99 2.88 -1.66 6.74
CA VAL A 99 1.71 -2.40 7.26
C VAL A 99 2.14 -3.74 7.84
N LEU A 100 2.94 -4.53 7.10
CA LEU A 100 3.41 -5.84 7.56
C LEU A 100 4.26 -5.73 8.83
N ALA A 101 5.13 -4.72 8.92
CA ALA A 101 5.90 -4.44 10.13
C ALA A 101 5.00 -4.12 11.34
N GLY A 102 3.98 -3.29 11.13
CA GLY A 102 2.98 -3.00 12.16
C GLY A 102 2.18 -4.23 12.59
N LEU A 103 1.81 -5.09 11.65
CA LEU A 103 1.15 -6.38 11.93
C LEU A 103 2.06 -7.34 12.70
N ALA A 104 3.34 -7.45 12.29
CA ALA A 104 4.32 -8.26 13.00
C ALA A 104 4.47 -7.79 14.45
N LEU A 105 4.58 -6.48 14.69
CA LEU A 105 4.60 -5.91 16.02
C LEU A 105 3.31 -6.23 16.81
N ALA A 106 2.15 -6.20 16.16
CA ALA A 106 0.87 -6.56 16.79
C ALA A 106 0.84 -8.03 17.24
N VAL A 107 1.36 -8.92 16.42
CA VAL A 107 1.48 -10.36 16.74
C VAL A 107 2.50 -10.57 17.85
N LEU A 108 3.72 -10.02 17.73
CA LEU A 108 4.77 -10.13 18.75
C LEU A 108 4.29 -9.64 20.12
N ARG A 109 3.55 -8.55 20.14
CA ARG A 109 3.01 -7.97 21.35
C ARG A 109 1.99 -8.89 22.05
N ARG A 110 1.26 -9.69 21.28
CA ARG A 110 0.26 -10.65 21.79
C ARG A 110 0.87 -11.98 22.20
N THR A 111 1.81 -12.47 21.41
CA THR A 111 2.35 -13.83 21.57
C THR A 111 3.59 -13.88 22.47
N VAL A 112 4.54 -12.96 22.25
CA VAL A 112 5.84 -12.95 22.93
C VAL A 112 5.78 -12.10 24.20
N TRP A 113 5.35 -10.85 24.09
CA TRP A 113 5.36 -9.93 25.24
C TRP A 113 4.14 -10.08 26.15
N LYS A 114 3.10 -10.82 25.72
CA LYS A 114 1.91 -11.19 26.52
C LYS A 114 1.40 -10.06 27.40
N VAL A 115 1.22 -8.86 26.80
CA VAL A 115 0.80 -7.65 27.55
C VAL A 115 -0.51 -7.91 28.28
N PRO A 116 -0.59 -7.80 29.63
CA PRO A 116 -1.73 -8.26 30.43
C PRO A 116 -3.08 -7.58 30.10
N ARG A 117 -3.03 -6.38 29.51
CA ARG A 117 -4.23 -5.60 29.09
C ARG A 117 -4.84 -6.04 27.76
N LEU A 118 -4.10 -6.84 26.96
CA LEU A 118 -4.58 -7.28 25.65
C LEU A 118 -5.42 -8.55 25.78
N ARG A 119 -6.75 -8.40 25.85
CA ARG A 119 -7.68 -9.53 25.64
C ARG A 119 -7.82 -9.73 24.13
N THR A 120 -7.17 -10.74 23.60
CA THR A 120 -7.31 -11.13 22.19
C THR A 120 -8.67 -11.76 21.98
N ARG A 121 -9.50 -11.15 21.17
CA ARG A 121 -10.79 -11.71 20.75
C ARG A 121 -10.67 -12.29 19.34
N ALA A 122 -11.48 -13.27 19.00
CA ALA A 122 -11.48 -13.86 17.67
C ALA A 122 -11.62 -12.84 16.53
N PRO A 123 -12.49 -11.81 16.60
CA PRO A 123 -12.58 -10.78 15.58
C PRO A 123 -11.26 -10.01 15.36
N ASP A 124 -10.48 -9.80 16.43
CA ASP A 124 -9.20 -9.07 16.31
C ASP A 124 -8.17 -9.89 15.53
N VAL A 125 -8.14 -11.21 15.76
CA VAL A 125 -7.25 -12.14 15.04
C VAL A 125 -7.67 -12.22 13.58
N ILE A 126 -8.96 -12.36 13.32
CA ILE A 126 -9.52 -12.41 11.97
C ILE A 126 -9.15 -11.14 11.20
N ALA A 127 -9.33 -9.96 11.80
CA ALA A 127 -8.99 -8.69 11.16
C ALA A 127 -7.49 -8.60 10.80
N LEU A 128 -6.59 -9.03 11.70
CA LEU A 128 -5.15 -9.06 11.44
C LEU A 128 -4.77 -10.02 10.32
N VAL A 129 -5.40 -11.22 10.30
CA VAL A 129 -5.16 -12.22 9.25
C VAL A 129 -5.65 -11.70 7.91
N PHE A 130 -6.86 -11.14 7.82
CA PHE A 130 -7.37 -10.56 6.58
C PHE A 130 -6.48 -9.44 6.06
N LEU A 131 -6.05 -8.52 6.94
CA LEU A 131 -5.17 -7.42 6.54
C LEU A 131 -3.81 -7.95 6.03
N ALA A 132 -3.24 -8.96 6.71
CA ALA A 132 -2.01 -9.60 6.25
C ALA A 132 -2.20 -10.26 4.88
N LEU A 133 -3.29 -11.00 4.67
CA LEU A 133 -3.59 -11.65 3.40
C LEU A 133 -3.74 -10.64 2.26
N ILE A 134 -4.43 -9.52 2.49
CA ILE A 134 -4.59 -8.46 1.48
C ILE A 134 -3.23 -7.91 1.05
N VAL A 135 -2.37 -7.57 2.01
CA VAL A 135 -1.06 -6.97 1.68
C VAL A 135 -0.13 -8.00 1.03
N VAL A 136 -0.05 -9.22 1.57
CA VAL A 136 0.79 -10.29 1.01
C VAL A 136 0.32 -10.68 -0.40
N SER A 137 -0.98 -10.81 -0.62
CA SER A 137 -1.51 -11.11 -1.96
C SER A 137 -1.22 -9.98 -2.95
N GLY A 138 -1.19 -8.72 -2.50
CA GLY A 138 -0.76 -7.58 -3.30
C GLY A 138 0.68 -7.72 -3.78
N PHE A 139 1.62 -8.00 -2.89
CA PHE A 139 3.03 -8.26 -3.24
C PHE A 139 3.20 -9.45 -4.20
N LEU A 140 2.48 -10.55 -3.94
CA LEU A 140 2.54 -11.72 -4.82
C LEU A 140 2.01 -11.41 -6.22
N LEU A 141 0.91 -10.65 -6.30
CA LEU A 141 0.32 -10.24 -7.57
C LEU A 141 1.26 -9.30 -8.34
N GLU A 142 1.91 -8.37 -7.64
CA GLU A 142 2.88 -7.47 -8.24
C GLU A 142 4.12 -8.19 -8.73
N GLY A 143 4.69 -9.07 -7.92
CA GLY A 143 5.78 -9.94 -8.34
C GLY A 143 5.44 -10.81 -9.55
N ALA A 144 4.22 -11.37 -9.59
CA ALA A 144 3.75 -12.13 -10.74
C ALA A 144 3.59 -11.26 -12.01
N LYS A 145 3.15 -10.01 -11.86
CA LYS A 145 3.07 -9.07 -12.99
C LYS A 145 4.45 -8.69 -13.52
N MET A 146 5.40 -8.40 -12.63
CA MET A 146 6.77 -8.09 -13.01
C MET A 146 7.43 -9.23 -13.77
N GLY A 147 7.18 -10.48 -13.36
CA GLY A 147 7.71 -11.67 -14.03
C GLY A 147 6.90 -12.15 -15.22
N SER A 148 5.91 -11.40 -15.70
CA SER A 148 5.05 -11.85 -16.81
C SER A 148 5.70 -11.56 -18.16
N GLN A 149 5.47 -12.47 -19.13
CA GLN A 149 5.89 -12.28 -20.51
C GLN A 149 5.34 -10.98 -21.12
N ASP A 150 4.15 -10.60 -20.74
CA ASP A 150 3.48 -9.38 -21.20
C ASP A 150 4.25 -8.12 -20.76
N ALA A 151 4.74 -8.10 -19.52
CA ALA A 151 5.58 -7.02 -19.01
C ALA A 151 6.91 -6.93 -19.76
N TYR A 152 7.54 -8.08 -20.03
CA TYR A 152 8.76 -8.15 -20.82
C TYR A 152 8.54 -7.60 -22.24
N LEU A 153 7.51 -8.06 -22.96
CA LEU A 153 7.23 -7.61 -24.32
C LEU A 153 6.98 -6.10 -24.38
N ARG A 154 6.23 -5.55 -23.44
CA ARG A 154 6.03 -4.10 -23.35
C ARG A 154 7.33 -3.35 -23.08
N MET A 155 8.18 -3.87 -22.23
CA MET A 155 9.50 -3.28 -21.97
C MET A 155 10.39 -3.29 -23.21
N VAL A 156 10.35 -4.37 -24.00
CA VAL A 156 11.08 -4.44 -25.28
C VAL A 156 10.54 -3.42 -26.28
N GLU A 157 9.23 -3.34 -26.42
CA GLU A 157 8.60 -2.40 -27.38
C GLU A 157 8.90 -0.93 -27.07
N GLU A 158 9.14 -0.61 -25.82
CA GLU A 158 9.23 0.78 -25.37
C GLU A 158 10.64 1.25 -25.07
N TRP A 159 11.49 0.38 -24.55
CA TRP A 159 12.85 0.72 -24.12
C TRP A 159 13.94 0.20 -25.02
N ALA A 160 13.63 -0.74 -25.90
CA ALA A 160 14.59 -1.28 -26.86
C ALA A 160 14.06 -1.02 -28.27
N ASP A 161 14.94 -0.52 -29.14
CA ASP A 161 14.64 -0.54 -30.56
C ASP A 161 14.60 -2.02 -31.00
N PRO A 162 13.44 -2.53 -31.51
CA PRO A 162 13.32 -3.92 -31.94
C PRO A 162 14.36 -4.34 -32.98
N ASP A 163 14.90 -3.37 -33.73
CA ASP A 163 15.94 -3.58 -34.73
C ASP A 163 17.35 -3.53 -34.12
N ALA A 164 17.52 -3.04 -32.89
CA ALA A 164 18.78 -2.99 -32.16
C ALA A 164 19.01 -4.25 -31.34
N LEU A 165 19.47 -5.30 -31.96
CA LEU A 165 19.75 -6.62 -31.35
C LEU A 165 20.58 -6.55 -30.07
N GLU A 166 21.47 -5.57 -29.93
CA GLU A 166 22.31 -5.42 -28.73
C GLU A 166 21.50 -4.91 -27.52
N GLU A 167 20.54 -4.00 -27.71
CA GLU A 167 19.68 -3.50 -26.65
C GLU A 167 18.71 -4.58 -26.18
N VAL A 168 18.13 -5.33 -27.11
CA VAL A 168 17.26 -6.46 -26.80
C VAL A 168 18.03 -7.51 -26.00
N ARG A 169 19.25 -7.85 -26.39
CA ARG A 169 20.11 -8.81 -25.67
C ARG A 169 20.48 -8.33 -24.25
N ALA A 170 20.77 -7.05 -24.09
CA ALA A 170 21.07 -6.48 -22.78
C ALA A 170 19.85 -6.60 -21.83
N LEU A 171 18.64 -6.34 -22.34
CA LEU A 171 17.40 -6.48 -21.62
C LEU A 171 17.09 -7.95 -21.27
N GLU A 172 17.34 -8.87 -22.20
CA GLU A 172 17.22 -10.32 -22.02
C GLU A 172 18.15 -10.83 -20.92
N SER A 173 19.43 -10.43 -20.98
CA SER A 173 20.41 -10.83 -19.98
C SER A 173 20.04 -10.30 -18.58
N TYR A 174 19.52 -9.10 -18.49
CA TYR A 174 19.02 -8.54 -17.23
C TYR A 174 17.86 -9.39 -16.66
N TRP A 175 16.87 -9.74 -17.47
CA TRP A 175 15.74 -10.55 -17.02
C TRP A 175 16.16 -11.96 -16.57
N ILE A 176 17.13 -12.56 -17.27
CA ILE A 176 17.65 -13.89 -16.91
C ILE A 176 18.48 -13.83 -15.62
N GLN A 177 19.37 -12.85 -15.50
CA GLN A 177 20.33 -12.78 -14.40
C GLN A 177 19.70 -12.26 -13.11
N GLU A 178 18.85 -11.23 -13.22
CA GLU A 178 18.28 -10.56 -12.05
C GLU A 178 16.96 -11.18 -11.60
N LEU A 179 16.13 -11.65 -12.52
CA LEU A 179 14.81 -12.18 -12.21
C LEU A 179 14.73 -13.70 -12.29
N GLY A 180 15.76 -14.39 -12.76
CA GLY A 180 15.78 -15.84 -12.90
C GLY A 180 14.75 -16.39 -13.89
N LEU A 181 14.26 -15.56 -14.81
CA LEU A 181 13.27 -15.93 -15.80
C LEU A 181 13.97 -16.54 -17.01
N TYR A 182 13.87 -17.87 -17.16
CA TYR A 182 14.47 -18.58 -18.26
C TYR A 182 13.72 -18.37 -19.58
N PRO A 183 14.45 -18.24 -20.72
CA PRO A 183 13.88 -17.94 -22.02
C PRO A 183 12.92 -18.99 -22.60
N THR A 184 12.79 -20.15 -21.98
CA THR A 184 11.88 -21.22 -22.42
C THR A 184 10.41 -20.81 -22.46
N HIS A 185 10.05 -19.71 -21.77
CA HIS A 185 8.68 -19.17 -21.75
C HIS A 185 8.55 -17.87 -22.56
N LEU A 186 9.65 -17.37 -23.10
CA LEU A 186 9.66 -16.19 -23.94
C LEU A 186 9.50 -16.64 -25.38
N SER A 187 8.58 -16.03 -26.12
CA SER A 187 8.34 -16.35 -27.53
C SER A 187 9.60 -16.22 -28.38
N PRO A 188 9.75 -16.99 -29.49
CA PRO A 188 10.91 -16.82 -30.35
C PRO A 188 11.09 -15.35 -30.72
N PRO A 189 12.26 -14.77 -30.46
CA PRO A 189 13.52 -15.14 -31.08
C PRO A 189 14.58 -15.79 -30.18
N PHE A 190 14.18 -16.34 -29.04
CA PHE A 190 15.13 -17.00 -28.15
C PHE A 190 15.42 -18.41 -28.62
N SER A 191 16.37 -18.58 -29.52
CA SER A 191 16.98 -19.87 -29.77
C SER A 191 18.16 -20.07 -28.84
N GLU A 192 18.36 -21.29 -28.36
CA GLU A 192 19.52 -21.68 -27.53
C GLU A 192 20.86 -21.25 -28.12
N ASP A 193 20.93 -21.08 -29.44
CA ASP A 193 22.12 -20.61 -30.20
C ASP A 193 22.52 -19.15 -29.90
N ARG A 194 21.73 -18.40 -29.19
CA ARG A 194 22.03 -16.99 -28.83
C ARG A 194 22.60 -16.82 -27.42
N LEU A 195 22.61 -17.89 -26.61
CA LEU A 195 23.14 -17.89 -25.24
C LEU A 195 24.56 -18.48 -25.17
N ALA A 196 25.10 -18.94 -26.26
CA ALA A 196 26.49 -19.39 -26.42
C ALA A 196 27.38 -18.24 -26.96
#